data_42700dc4fefb5905dbf00eb2cbbc5fc9
#
_entry.id   42700dc4fefb5905dbf00eb2cbbc5fc9
#
_cell.length_a   1.000
_cell.length_b   1.000
_cell.length_c   1.000
_cell.angle_alpha   90.00
_cell.angle_beta   90.00
_cell.angle_gamma   90.00
#
_symmetry.space_group_name_H-M   'P 1'
#
loop_
_entity.id
_entity.type
_entity.pdbx_description
1 polymer ?
#
loop_
_entity_poly.entity_id
_entity_poly.type
_entity_poly.pdbx_seq_one_letter_code
_entity_poly.pdbx_strand_id
1 'polypeptide(L)'
;MKKLALLLTACLILAPLAAKDDDKKKGKKPKKETIEVCFVLDTTGSMGGLIEGAKQKIWAIANEILASEPTPNLRIGLIGYRDRKEAYVTQVHDLSDDIDDIYAKLMKFQAQGGGDTPESVNQALHEAVTKIKWNKSKKVLKLVFLVGDAPPHMDYQDDVKYPEICKLAAKKNLILNTVQCGSMASTTPIWKEIAKLAEGDFVAIAQSGGVAAISTPVDAEIAKLNRELGITVVAYGDSDKRRVVRGKIALAAEAKEEGAADRLSVLSFKSKAVAEVSGVGAADFTSAYVDGGGDLVDDLASGRVDFDEVENEKLSEEVRKMSKEERKKYLEEQVAKRKELQK
;
A
#
# COMPACT_ATOMS: atom_id res chain seq x y z
N MET A 1 -16.50 5.96 9.39
CA MET A 1 -16.17 6.04 7.95
C MET A 1 -15.72 7.43 7.54
N LYS A 2 -16.56 8.45 7.65
CA LYS A 2 -16.19 9.83 7.27
C LYS A 2 -14.92 10.38 7.96
N LYS A 3 -14.58 9.93 9.18
CA LYS A 3 -13.44 10.49 9.94
C LYS A 3 -12.08 9.94 9.56
N LEU A 4 -11.92 8.66 9.18
CA LEU A 4 -10.63 8.11 8.73
C LEU A 4 -10.39 8.46 7.26
N ALA A 5 -11.41 8.34 6.42
CA ALA A 5 -11.41 8.86 5.06
C ALA A 5 -11.23 10.39 5.03
N LEU A 6 -11.86 11.12 5.97
CA LEU A 6 -11.72 12.57 6.09
C LEU A 6 -10.30 13.01 6.50
N LEU A 7 -9.56 12.20 7.26
CA LEU A 7 -8.16 12.52 7.62
C LEU A 7 -7.22 12.34 6.42
N LEU A 8 -7.40 11.29 5.65
CA LEU A 8 -6.68 11.12 4.39
C LEU A 8 -7.07 12.21 3.38
N THR A 9 -8.35 12.59 3.32
CA THR A 9 -8.85 13.67 2.47
C THR A 9 -8.48 15.07 3.02
N ALA A 10 -8.49 15.29 4.33
CA ALA A 10 -8.10 16.58 4.92
C ALA A 10 -6.60 16.87 4.78
N CYS A 11 -5.73 15.84 4.86
CA CYS A 11 -4.31 15.98 4.52
C CYS A 11 -4.06 16.22 3.02
N LEU A 12 -5.01 15.88 2.16
CA LEU A 12 -4.95 16.13 0.70
C LEU A 12 -5.58 17.47 0.28
N ILE A 13 -6.39 18.12 1.15
CA ILE A 13 -6.90 19.49 0.95
C ILE A 13 -5.87 20.51 1.49
N LEU A 14 -4.60 20.32 1.21
CA LEU A 14 -3.68 21.44 1.14
C LEU A 14 -3.98 22.13 -0.19
N ALA A 15 -4.60 23.30 -0.08
CA ALA A 15 -4.85 24.18 -1.20
C ALA A 15 -3.63 24.25 -2.11
N PRO A 16 -3.80 24.25 -3.43
CA PRO A 16 -2.69 24.47 -4.33
C PRO A 16 -2.07 25.80 -3.93
N LEU A 17 -0.83 25.77 -3.45
CA LEU A 17 0.02 26.95 -3.50
C LEU A 17 0.15 27.27 -4.99
N ALA A 18 -0.74 28.11 -5.48
CA ALA A 18 -0.68 28.65 -6.82
C ALA A 18 0.59 29.50 -6.92
N ALA A 19 1.68 28.84 -7.26
CA ALA A 19 2.80 29.52 -7.89
C ALA A 19 2.29 29.94 -9.25
N LYS A 20 1.92 31.22 -9.37
CA LYS A 20 1.81 31.87 -10.67
C LYS A 20 3.18 31.84 -11.32
N ASP A 21 3.40 30.89 -12.18
CA ASP A 21 4.47 30.93 -13.17
C ASP A 21 3.82 31.08 -14.55
N ASP A 22 3.69 32.33 -14.95
CA ASP A 22 3.48 32.73 -16.34
C ASP A 22 4.78 32.45 -17.11
N ASP A 23 4.92 31.23 -17.60
CA ASP A 23 5.89 30.96 -18.66
C ASP A 23 5.35 29.86 -19.59
N LYS A 24 4.72 30.31 -20.69
CA LYS A 24 4.39 29.51 -21.86
C LYS A 24 5.67 28.95 -22.47
N LYS A 25 6.15 27.80 -21.99
CA LYS A 25 7.15 26.96 -22.66
C LYS A 25 6.57 25.60 -22.99
N LYS A 26 6.65 25.28 -24.28
CA LYS A 26 6.22 24.06 -24.94
C LYS A 26 6.61 22.79 -24.19
N GLY A 27 5.63 21.94 -23.89
CA GLY A 27 5.78 20.49 -23.97
C GLY A 27 6.50 19.75 -22.87
N LYS A 28 6.59 20.24 -21.61
CA LYS A 28 6.94 19.36 -20.47
C LYS A 28 5.66 18.74 -19.92
N LYS A 29 5.51 17.41 -20.11
CA LYS A 29 4.46 16.64 -19.41
C LYS A 29 4.50 17.00 -17.92
N PRO A 30 3.35 17.17 -17.24
CA PRO A 30 3.33 17.46 -15.83
C PRO A 30 4.08 16.36 -15.08
N LYS A 31 5.03 16.76 -14.24
CA LYS A 31 5.80 15.82 -13.42
C LYS A 31 4.83 15.28 -12.37
N LYS A 32 4.57 13.96 -12.39
CA LYS A 32 3.72 13.32 -11.38
C LYS A 32 4.24 13.62 -9.98
N GLU A 33 3.33 14.03 -9.11
CA GLU A 33 3.62 14.14 -7.70
C GLU A 33 3.85 12.76 -7.10
N THR A 34 4.67 12.69 -6.07
CA THR A 34 4.91 11.44 -5.33
C THR A 34 4.43 11.62 -3.91
N ILE A 35 3.67 10.65 -3.44
CA ILE A 35 3.19 10.55 -2.07
C ILE A 35 3.81 9.29 -1.45
N GLU A 36 4.47 9.46 -0.32
CA GLU A 36 5.04 8.37 0.47
C GLU A 36 4.33 8.29 1.81
N VAL A 37 3.78 7.13 2.15
CA VAL A 37 3.02 6.91 3.37
C VAL A 37 3.64 5.75 4.15
N CYS A 38 3.90 5.93 5.44
CA CYS A 38 4.28 4.84 6.33
C CYS A 38 3.23 4.68 7.44
N PHE A 39 2.64 3.51 7.53
CA PHE A 39 1.77 3.14 8.65
C PHE A 39 2.60 2.51 9.75
N VAL A 40 2.52 3.06 10.95
CA VAL A 40 3.16 2.56 12.17
C VAL A 40 2.03 2.01 13.05
N LEU A 41 1.86 0.70 13.02
CA LEU A 41 0.72 -0.01 13.57
C LEU A 41 1.08 -0.71 14.87
N ASP A 42 0.36 -0.42 15.91
CA ASP A 42 0.32 -1.25 17.09
C ASP A 42 -0.23 -2.64 16.75
N THR A 43 0.51 -3.67 17.14
CA THR A 43 0.15 -5.06 16.88
C THR A 43 0.02 -5.87 18.17
N THR A 44 -0.23 -5.18 19.31
CA THR A 44 -0.57 -5.80 20.58
C THR A 44 -1.99 -6.39 20.57
N GLY A 45 -2.31 -7.21 21.56
CA GLY A 45 -3.56 -7.98 21.61
C GLY A 45 -4.82 -7.13 21.54
N SER A 46 -4.81 -5.91 22.10
CA SER A 46 -5.92 -4.96 22.09
C SER A 46 -6.30 -4.49 20.68
N MET A 47 -5.38 -4.60 19.71
CA MET A 47 -5.53 -4.05 18.35
C MET A 47 -6.14 -5.02 17.32
N GLY A 48 -6.62 -6.20 17.73
CA GLY A 48 -7.11 -7.24 16.81
C GLY A 48 -8.15 -6.76 15.80
N GLY A 49 -9.16 -6.03 16.27
CA GLY A 49 -10.21 -5.47 15.40
C GLY A 49 -9.69 -4.45 14.40
N LEU A 50 -8.73 -3.62 14.80
CA LEU A 50 -8.13 -2.62 13.92
C LEU A 50 -7.28 -3.28 12.83
N ILE A 51 -6.42 -4.25 13.19
CA ILE A 51 -5.55 -4.94 12.24
C ILE A 51 -6.39 -5.63 11.18
N GLU A 52 -7.47 -6.31 11.56
CA GLU A 52 -8.39 -6.92 10.61
C GLU A 52 -9.09 -5.88 9.72
N GLY A 53 -9.46 -4.74 10.28
CA GLY A 53 -9.99 -3.61 9.51
C GLY A 53 -8.97 -3.05 8.52
N ALA A 54 -7.71 -2.91 8.90
CA ALA A 54 -6.63 -2.45 8.03
C ALA A 54 -6.39 -3.43 6.86
N LYS A 55 -6.38 -4.73 7.12
CA LYS A 55 -6.26 -5.78 6.09
C LYS A 55 -7.38 -5.69 5.04
N GLN A 56 -8.59 -5.30 5.46
CA GLN A 56 -9.73 -5.15 4.56
C GLN A 56 -9.70 -3.85 3.75
N LYS A 57 -9.08 -2.79 4.27
CA LYS A 57 -9.20 -1.44 3.72
C LYS A 57 -7.91 -0.87 3.12
N ILE A 58 -6.81 -1.62 3.11
CA ILE A 58 -5.53 -1.10 2.58
C ILE A 58 -5.67 -0.66 1.11
N TRP A 59 -6.39 -1.41 0.31
CA TRP A 59 -6.62 -1.06 -1.10
C TRP A 59 -7.59 0.11 -1.25
N ALA A 60 -8.63 0.23 -0.40
CA ALA A 60 -9.53 1.38 -0.39
C ALA A 60 -8.77 2.68 -0.06
N ILE A 61 -7.85 2.63 0.90
CA ILE A 61 -6.97 3.77 1.25
C ILE A 61 -6.09 4.15 0.06
N ALA A 62 -5.48 3.16 -0.60
CA ALA A 62 -4.68 3.40 -1.79
C ALA A 62 -5.52 4.01 -2.93
N ASN A 63 -6.76 3.55 -3.14
CA ASN A 63 -7.69 4.11 -4.12
C ASN A 63 -7.99 5.58 -3.87
N GLU A 64 -8.29 5.96 -2.63
CA GLU A 64 -8.59 7.36 -2.29
C GLU A 64 -7.42 8.29 -2.64
N ILE A 65 -6.18 7.83 -2.40
CA ILE A 65 -4.98 8.59 -2.74
C ILE A 65 -4.80 8.66 -4.27
N LEU A 66 -4.93 7.52 -4.95
CA LEU A 66 -4.71 7.42 -6.40
C LEU A 66 -5.81 8.08 -7.24
N ALA A 67 -7.00 8.29 -6.67
CA ALA A 67 -8.10 9.01 -7.32
C ALA A 67 -7.86 10.53 -7.44
N SER A 68 -6.80 11.06 -6.82
CA SER A 68 -6.42 12.47 -6.97
C SER A 68 -5.97 12.76 -8.41
N GLU A 69 -6.28 13.96 -8.89
CA GLU A 69 -5.85 14.40 -10.24
C GLU A 69 -4.80 15.51 -10.14
N PRO A 70 -3.64 15.36 -10.79
CA PRO A 70 -3.16 14.19 -11.53
C PRO A 70 -2.85 13.02 -10.60
N THR A 71 -3.10 11.78 -11.05
CA THR A 71 -2.85 10.57 -10.27
C THR A 71 -1.40 10.51 -9.79
N PRO A 72 -1.13 10.51 -8.47
CA PRO A 72 0.21 10.53 -7.92
C PRO A 72 0.92 9.18 -8.04
N ASN A 73 2.25 9.19 -7.89
CA ASN A 73 2.98 7.96 -7.59
C ASN A 73 2.87 7.69 -6.09
N LEU A 74 2.29 6.56 -5.70
CA LEU A 74 2.10 6.18 -4.31
C LEU A 74 3.12 5.11 -3.92
N ARG A 75 3.79 5.31 -2.76
CA ARG A 75 4.61 4.29 -2.09
C ARG A 75 4.15 4.14 -0.65
N ILE A 76 3.97 2.90 -0.21
CA ILE A 76 3.49 2.59 1.14
C ILE A 76 4.55 1.75 1.87
N GLY A 77 4.83 2.09 3.13
CA GLY A 77 5.62 1.31 4.07
C GLY A 77 4.79 0.92 5.28
N LEU A 78 5.23 -0.13 5.99
CA LEU A 78 4.58 -0.62 7.19
C LEU A 78 5.60 -0.83 8.30
N ILE A 79 5.25 -0.45 9.51
CA ILE A 79 5.95 -0.84 10.73
C ILE A 79 4.90 -1.40 11.69
N GLY A 80 5.04 -2.68 12.07
CA GLY A 80 4.30 -3.23 13.19
C GLY A 80 5.13 -3.08 14.46
N TYR A 81 4.53 -2.66 15.58
CA TYR A 81 5.22 -2.59 16.86
C TYR A 81 4.44 -3.27 17.99
N ARG A 82 5.14 -3.63 19.02
CA ARG A 82 4.66 -4.13 20.30
C ARG A 82 5.51 -3.54 21.42
N ASP A 83 5.65 -4.25 22.54
CA ASP A 83 6.57 -3.86 23.57
C ASP A 83 7.80 -4.80 23.70
N ARG A 84 8.73 -4.44 24.56
CA ARG A 84 9.93 -5.24 24.91
C ARG A 84 9.52 -6.54 25.57
N LYS A 85 10.35 -7.58 25.36
CA LYS A 85 10.13 -8.96 25.82
C LYS A 85 9.01 -9.72 25.12
N GLU A 86 8.41 -9.14 24.10
CA GLU A 86 7.49 -9.82 23.22
C GLU A 86 8.19 -10.50 22.02
N ALA A 87 7.44 -11.13 21.12
CA ALA A 87 8.00 -11.81 19.95
C ALA A 87 8.86 -10.91 19.08
N TYR A 88 8.56 -9.62 19.06
CA TYR A 88 9.34 -8.54 18.45
C TYR A 88 8.95 -7.19 19.07
N VAL A 89 9.86 -6.23 19.02
CA VAL A 89 9.55 -4.84 19.34
C VAL A 89 9.02 -4.13 18.11
N THR A 90 9.70 -4.27 16.97
CA THR A 90 9.30 -3.70 15.69
C THR A 90 9.52 -4.67 14.53
N GLN A 91 8.66 -4.56 13.51
CA GLN A 91 8.83 -5.19 12.20
C GLN A 91 8.72 -4.11 11.14
N VAL A 92 9.84 -3.80 10.47
CA VAL A 92 9.93 -2.71 9.49
C VAL A 92 9.86 -3.25 8.07
N HIS A 93 8.91 -2.75 7.30
CA HIS A 93 8.77 -2.98 5.87
C HIS A 93 8.89 -1.64 5.14
N ASP A 94 9.94 -1.49 4.36
CA ASP A 94 10.27 -0.25 3.65
C ASP A 94 9.21 0.11 2.60
N LEU A 95 9.27 1.35 2.11
CA LEU A 95 8.37 1.87 1.10
C LEU A 95 8.41 1.03 -0.18
N SER A 96 7.25 0.62 -0.63
CA SER A 96 7.01 -0.09 -1.90
C SER A 96 5.89 0.60 -2.68
N ASP A 97 6.01 0.63 -3.98
CA ASP A 97 4.92 0.99 -4.91
C ASP A 97 4.06 -0.24 -5.27
N ASP A 98 4.50 -1.43 -4.89
CA ASP A 98 3.79 -2.69 -5.04
C ASP A 98 2.79 -2.89 -3.90
N ILE A 99 1.53 -2.55 -4.13
CA ILE A 99 0.48 -2.62 -3.11
C ILE A 99 0.13 -4.06 -2.71
N ASP A 100 0.29 -5.02 -3.62
CA ASP A 100 0.06 -6.43 -3.31
C ASP A 100 1.16 -6.98 -2.39
N ASP A 101 2.42 -6.52 -2.52
CA ASP A 101 3.50 -6.85 -1.59
C ASP A 101 3.25 -6.25 -0.20
N ILE A 102 2.78 -5.01 -0.13
CA ILE A 102 2.40 -4.37 1.13
C ILE A 102 1.24 -5.12 1.79
N TYR A 103 0.23 -5.51 1.03
CA TYR A 103 -0.87 -6.33 1.54
C TYR A 103 -0.38 -7.68 2.08
N ALA A 104 0.50 -8.36 1.36
CA ALA A 104 1.08 -9.63 1.81
C ALA A 104 1.86 -9.49 3.14
N LYS A 105 2.51 -8.36 3.38
CA LYS A 105 3.19 -8.05 4.63
C LYS A 105 2.19 -7.74 5.74
N LEU A 106 1.16 -6.94 5.46
CA LEU A 106 0.11 -6.62 6.42
C LEU A 106 -0.66 -7.87 6.86
N MET A 107 -0.92 -8.83 5.96
CA MET A 107 -1.58 -10.10 6.29
C MET A 107 -0.82 -10.93 7.32
N LYS A 108 0.50 -10.75 7.46
CA LYS A 108 1.33 -11.43 8.47
C LYS A 108 1.22 -10.79 9.86
N PHE A 109 0.73 -9.57 9.97
CA PHE A 109 0.54 -8.94 11.27
C PHE A 109 -0.62 -9.63 12.02
N GLN A 110 -0.35 -9.98 13.25
CA GLN A 110 -1.30 -10.61 14.16
C GLN A 110 -1.31 -9.82 15.47
N ALA A 111 -2.49 -9.53 15.98
CA ALA A 111 -2.66 -8.92 17.28
C ALA A 111 -2.32 -9.95 18.36
N GLN A 112 -1.16 -9.80 18.99
CA GLN A 112 -0.69 -10.71 20.06
C GLN A 112 0.20 -9.95 21.04
N GLY A 113 0.34 -10.47 22.24
CA GLY A 113 1.11 -9.82 23.29
C GLY A 113 0.31 -8.71 23.98
N GLY A 114 1.01 -7.74 24.57
CA GLY A 114 0.39 -6.68 25.35
C GLY A 114 0.17 -7.15 26.79
N GLY A 115 1.24 -7.20 27.59
CA GLY A 115 1.18 -7.58 29.02
C GLY A 115 0.90 -6.40 29.93
N ASP A 116 1.27 -5.22 29.52
CA ASP A 116 1.16 -3.97 30.26
C ASP A 116 0.91 -2.78 29.32
N THR A 117 0.92 -1.62 29.89
CA THR A 117 0.79 -0.32 29.24
C THR A 117 1.79 0.59 29.93
N PRO A 118 2.67 1.25 29.23
CA PRO A 118 2.74 1.69 27.83
C PRO A 118 3.33 0.67 26.83
N GLU A 119 3.52 1.13 25.55
CA GLU A 119 4.09 0.35 24.47
C GLU A 119 5.34 1.00 23.83
N SER A 120 6.10 0.27 22.99
CA SER A 120 7.34 0.77 22.37
C SER A 120 7.10 1.73 21.20
N VAL A 121 6.19 2.68 21.36
CA VAL A 121 5.85 3.74 20.36
C VAL A 121 7.07 4.57 19.97
N ASN A 122 7.93 4.93 20.95
CA ASN A 122 9.14 5.73 20.70
C ASN A 122 10.08 5.03 19.72
N GLN A 123 10.36 3.75 19.93
CA GLN A 123 11.21 2.99 18.99
C GLN A 123 10.58 2.91 17.60
N ALA A 124 9.29 2.61 17.52
CA ALA A 124 8.59 2.51 16.25
C ALA A 124 8.60 3.82 15.44
N LEU A 125 8.33 4.94 16.09
CA LEU A 125 8.43 6.27 15.47
C LEU A 125 9.86 6.63 15.06
N HIS A 126 10.85 6.34 15.91
CA HIS A 126 12.25 6.57 15.58
C HIS A 126 12.67 5.80 14.33
N GLU A 127 12.23 4.54 14.22
CA GLU A 127 12.50 3.71 13.05
C GLU A 127 11.75 4.19 11.80
N ALA A 128 10.51 4.65 11.94
CA ALA A 128 9.77 5.27 10.84
C ALA A 128 10.51 6.48 10.27
N VAL A 129 11.10 7.30 11.12
CA VAL A 129 11.82 8.50 10.69
C VAL A 129 13.22 8.19 10.18
N THR A 130 13.89 7.12 10.65
CA THR A 130 15.32 6.89 10.39
C THR A 130 15.61 5.68 9.51
N LYS A 131 14.84 4.59 9.58
CA LYS A 131 15.09 3.35 8.84
C LYS A 131 14.34 3.29 7.51
N ILE A 132 13.17 3.90 7.40
CA ILE A 132 12.43 3.99 6.14
C ILE A 132 13.22 4.85 5.14
N LYS A 133 13.35 4.35 3.92
CA LYS A 133 14.09 5.03 2.83
C LYS A 133 13.24 6.07 2.13
N TRP A 134 12.93 7.12 2.85
CA TRP A 134 12.18 8.27 2.35
C TRP A 134 12.91 8.95 1.19
N ASN A 135 12.13 9.47 0.24
CA ASN A 135 12.66 10.31 -0.82
C ASN A 135 13.27 11.60 -0.23
N LYS A 136 14.45 11.98 -0.73
CA LYS A 136 15.16 13.17 -0.24
C LYS A 136 14.57 14.49 -0.75
N SER A 137 13.71 14.46 -1.76
CA SER A 137 13.08 15.64 -2.35
C SER A 137 12.07 16.27 -1.37
N LYS A 138 12.13 17.57 -1.23
CA LYS A 138 11.12 18.35 -0.49
C LYS A 138 9.78 18.47 -1.24
N LYS A 139 9.75 18.10 -2.52
CA LYS A 139 8.52 18.09 -3.35
C LYS A 139 7.68 16.83 -3.18
N VAL A 140 8.18 15.85 -2.44
CA VAL A 140 7.47 14.61 -2.13
C VAL A 140 6.71 14.80 -0.83
N LEU A 141 5.40 14.56 -0.84
CA LEU A 141 4.59 14.51 0.36
C LEU A 141 4.91 13.23 1.12
N LYS A 142 5.29 13.35 2.39
CA LYS A 142 5.72 12.23 3.24
C LYS A 142 4.88 12.21 4.50
N LEU A 143 4.11 11.17 4.67
CA LEU A 143 3.15 11.00 5.75
C LEU A 143 3.49 9.78 6.59
N VAL A 144 3.47 9.93 7.89
CA VAL A 144 3.50 8.83 8.85
C VAL A 144 2.16 8.81 9.58
N PHE A 145 1.53 7.66 9.68
CA PHE A 145 0.35 7.43 10.49
C PHE A 145 0.70 6.50 11.65
N LEU A 146 0.81 7.05 12.83
CA LEU A 146 0.91 6.27 14.06
C LEU A 146 -0.49 5.84 14.49
N VAL A 147 -0.72 4.53 14.58
CA VAL A 147 -2.02 3.93 14.89
C VAL A 147 -1.89 2.97 16.06
N GLY A 148 -2.62 3.19 17.14
CA GLY A 148 -2.58 2.37 18.34
C GLY A 148 -3.46 2.91 19.45
N ASP A 149 -3.43 2.29 20.63
CA ASP A 149 -4.29 2.65 21.76
C ASP A 149 -3.52 3.07 23.03
N ALA A 150 -2.23 2.73 23.14
CA ALA A 150 -1.40 2.91 24.34
C ALA A 150 -0.37 4.04 24.19
N PRO A 151 0.04 4.70 25.30
CA PRO A 151 1.08 5.73 25.27
C PRO A 151 2.47 5.13 25.11
N PRO A 152 3.50 5.93 24.72
CA PRO A 152 4.90 5.47 24.68
C PRO A 152 5.50 5.24 26.06
N HIS A 153 6.38 4.26 26.15
CA HIS A 153 7.31 4.15 27.27
C HIS A 153 8.23 5.36 27.35
N MET A 154 8.14 6.12 28.43
CA MET A 154 9.05 7.26 28.70
C MET A 154 10.17 6.92 29.66
N ASP A 155 10.10 5.76 30.29
CA ASP A 155 11.05 5.21 31.25
C ASP A 155 12.22 4.45 30.61
N TYR A 156 12.12 3.96 29.37
CA TYR A 156 13.22 3.29 28.66
C TYR A 156 14.35 4.29 28.36
N GLN A 157 15.46 4.21 29.08
CA GLN A 157 16.55 5.22 29.02
C GLN A 157 17.31 5.21 27.68
N ASP A 158 17.31 4.10 26.99
CA ASP A 158 17.99 3.89 25.70
C ASP A 158 17.16 4.27 24.48
N ASP A 159 15.87 4.61 24.67
CA ASP A 159 15.01 5.10 23.59
C ASP A 159 15.16 6.60 23.36
N VAL A 160 15.22 7.01 22.07
CA VAL A 160 14.98 8.38 21.69
C VAL A 160 13.50 8.72 21.94
N LYS A 161 13.21 9.77 22.70
CA LYS A 161 11.83 10.10 23.07
C LYS A 161 11.11 10.85 21.96
N TYR A 162 9.77 10.69 21.89
CA TYR A 162 8.95 11.27 20.80
C TYR A 162 9.17 12.78 20.57
N PRO A 163 9.44 13.66 21.56
CA PRO A 163 9.67 15.06 21.27
C PRO A 163 10.91 15.30 20.38
N GLU A 164 11.97 14.51 20.58
CA GLU A 164 13.17 14.58 19.72
C GLU A 164 12.93 13.93 18.37
N ILE A 165 12.13 12.86 18.32
CA ILE A 165 11.74 12.18 17.07
C ILE A 165 10.90 13.15 16.20
N CYS A 166 9.95 13.87 16.79
CA CYS A 166 9.14 14.87 16.08
C CYS A 166 10.00 15.99 15.48
N LYS A 167 10.99 16.49 16.22
CA LYS A 167 11.96 17.46 15.69
C LYS A 167 12.76 16.90 14.52
N LEU A 168 13.15 15.63 14.58
CA LEU A 168 13.84 14.94 13.49
C LEU A 168 12.94 14.76 12.26
N ALA A 169 11.67 14.40 12.48
CA ALA A 169 10.66 14.27 11.43
C ALA A 169 10.46 15.60 10.69
N ALA A 170 10.26 16.69 11.42
CA ALA A 170 10.11 18.03 10.84
C ALA A 170 11.33 18.43 9.99
N LYS A 171 12.57 18.16 10.47
CA LYS A 171 13.79 18.41 9.68
C LYS A 171 13.84 17.61 8.37
N LYS A 172 13.18 16.46 8.30
CA LYS A 172 13.08 15.61 7.10
C LYS A 172 11.84 15.91 6.25
N ASN A 173 11.02 16.88 6.63
CA ASN A 173 9.71 17.19 6.07
C ASN A 173 8.78 15.95 6.08
N LEU A 174 8.73 15.26 7.21
CA LEU A 174 7.79 14.20 7.50
C LEU A 174 6.68 14.74 8.39
N ILE A 175 5.44 14.51 8.00
CA ILE A 175 4.26 14.86 8.79
C ILE A 175 3.83 13.62 9.56
N LEU A 176 3.71 13.70 10.88
CA LEU A 176 3.27 12.59 11.72
C LEU A 176 1.82 12.81 12.16
N ASN A 177 0.92 12.01 11.59
CA ASN A 177 -0.47 11.94 12.01
C ASN A 177 -0.63 10.85 13.06
N THR A 178 -1.52 11.06 14.02
CA THR A 178 -1.81 10.08 15.08
C THR A 178 -3.28 9.67 15.08
N VAL A 179 -3.51 8.36 15.08
CA VAL A 179 -4.84 7.74 15.09
C VAL A 179 -4.98 6.92 16.35
N GLN A 180 -5.59 7.50 17.38
CA GLN A 180 -5.85 6.78 18.62
C GLN A 180 -7.05 5.85 18.46
N CYS A 181 -6.86 4.58 18.78
CA CYS A 181 -7.91 3.58 18.85
C CYS A 181 -8.45 3.52 20.29
N GLY A 182 -9.79 3.62 20.44
CA GLY A 182 -10.39 3.68 21.77
C GLY A 182 -10.24 5.05 22.44
N SER A 183 -10.30 5.05 23.80
CA SER A 183 -10.43 6.27 24.58
C SER A 183 -9.52 6.32 25.81
N MET A 184 -8.35 5.66 25.77
CA MET A 184 -7.42 5.66 26.90
C MET A 184 -6.96 7.09 27.22
N ALA A 185 -7.27 7.57 28.41
CA ALA A 185 -7.04 8.95 28.81
C ALA A 185 -5.54 9.33 28.90
N SER A 186 -4.65 8.39 29.22
CA SER A 186 -3.20 8.60 29.25
C SER A 186 -2.60 8.76 27.85
N THR A 187 -3.20 8.17 26.84
CA THR A 187 -2.74 8.19 25.44
C THR A 187 -3.08 9.52 24.75
N THR A 188 -4.30 10.00 24.95
CA THR A 188 -4.86 11.15 24.22
C THR A 188 -3.99 12.41 24.25
N PRO A 189 -3.47 12.90 25.39
CA PRO A 189 -2.65 14.11 25.42
C PRO A 189 -1.34 13.94 24.69
N ILE A 190 -0.70 12.77 24.83
CA ILE A 190 0.59 12.47 24.20
C ILE A 190 0.45 12.39 22.69
N TRP A 191 -0.57 11.72 22.20
CA TRP A 191 -0.79 11.57 20.76
C TRP A 191 -1.15 12.87 20.07
N LYS A 192 -1.93 13.74 20.76
CA LYS A 192 -2.15 15.11 20.31
C LYS A 192 -0.87 15.94 20.27
N GLU A 193 0.03 15.73 21.24
CA GLU A 193 1.32 16.42 21.27
C GLU A 193 2.25 15.94 20.14
N ILE A 194 2.34 14.62 19.90
CA ILE A 194 3.11 14.06 18.78
C ILE A 194 2.65 14.66 17.46
N ALA A 195 1.36 14.63 17.17
CA ALA A 195 0.80 15.22 15.96
C ALA A 195 1.15 16.70 15.83
N LYS A 196 0.90 17.49 16.89
CA LYS A 196 1.19 18.93 16.90
C LYS A 196 2.67 19.25 16.67
N LEU A 197 3.60 18.50 17.30
CA LEU A 197 5.04 18.74 17.19
C LEU A 197 5.59 18.37 15.81
N ALA A 198 4.91 17.50 15.07
CA ALA A 198 5.32 17.02 13.75
C ALA A 198 4.36 17.47 12.63
N GLU A 199 3.67 18.61 12.84
CA GLU A 199 2.82 19.28 11.83
C GLU A 199 1.69 18.41 11.27
N GLY A 200 1.25 17.39 12.02
CA GLY A 200 0.19 16.47 11.64
C GLY A 200 -1.09 16.65 12.45
N ASP A 201 -2.05 15.78 12.16
CA ASP A 201 -3.37 15.76 12.77
C ASP A 201 -3.54 14.59 13.74
N PHE A 202 -4.37 14.82 14.76
CA PHE A 202 -4.83 13.79 15.70
C PHE A 202 -6.28 13.42 15.42
N VAL A 203 -6.57 12.12 15.40
CA VAL A 203 -7.94 11.61 15.39
C VAL A 203 -8.10 10.47 16.38
N ALA A 204 -9.29 10.38 16.98
CA ALA A 204 -9.70 9.22 17.78
C ALA A 204 -10.79 8.44 17.03
N ILE A 205 -10.65 7.12 17.01
CA ILE A 205 -11.57 6.18 16.39
C ILE A 205 -11.98 5.11 17.42
N ALA A 206 -13.01 4.32 17.11
CA ALA A 206 -13.34 3.17 17.94
C ALA A 206 -12.19 2.16 18.01
N GLN A 207 -12.08 1.40 19.12
CA GLN A 207 -11.06 0.36 19.32
C GLN A 207 -11.03 -0.66 18.16
N SER A 208 -12.18 -0.97 17.59
CA SER A 208 -12.33 -1.85 16.42
C SER A 208 -11.95 -1.21 15.07
N GLY A 209 -11.42 0.01 15.07
CA GLY A 209 -11.16 0.76 13.84
C GLY A 209 -12.40 1.42 13.21
N GLY A 210 -13.60 1.08 13.65
CA GLY A 210 -14.86 1.66 13.14
C GLY A 210 -15.10 1.40 11.64
N VAL A 211 -14.46 0.37 11.09
CA VAL A 211 -14.55 0.03 9.67
C VAL A 211 -15.82 -0.78 9.45
N ALA A 212 -16.88 -0.12 8.98
CA ALA A 212 -18.01 -0.84 8.41
C ALA A 212 -17.74 -1.14 6.94
N ALA A 213 -17.81 -2.40 6.57
CA ALA A 213 -17.81 -2.81 5.19
C ALA A 213 -19.11 -2.32 4.53
N ILE A 214 -18.99 -1.60 3.41
CA ILE A 214 -20.15 -1.24 2.59
C ILE A 214 -20.13 -2.19 1.40
N SER A 215 -20.90 -3.27 1.52
CA SER A 215 -21.08 -4.21 0.42
C SER A 215 -22.02 -3.62 -0.62
N THR A 216 -21.69 -3.80 -1.87
CA THR A 216 -22.53 -3.44 -3.01
C THR A 216 -23.01 -4.70 -3.73
N PRO A 217 -24.17 -4.66 -4.43
CA PRO A 217 -24.69 -5.85 -5.13
C PRO A 217 -23.75 -6.42 -6.19
N VAL A 218 -22.77 -5.64 -6.66
CA VAL A 218 -21.82 -6.07 -7.71
C VAL A 218 -20.50 -6.61 -7.15
N ASP A 219 -20.24 -6.50 -5.87
CA ASP A 219 -18.95 -6.90 -5.27
C ASP A 219 -18.68 -8.38 -5.44
N ALA A 220 -19.70 -9.22 -5.32
CA ALA A 220 -19.59 -10.67 -5.53
C ALA A 220 -19.18 -11.02 -6.97
N GLU A 221 -19.72 -10.32 -7.96
CA GLU A 221 -19.37 -10.51 -9.37
C GLU A 221 -17.94 -10.02 -9.65
N ILE A 222 -17.58 -8.87 -9.13
CA ILE A 222 -16.21 -8.32 -9.24
C ILE A 222 -15.20 -9.27 -8.57
N ALA A 223 -15.51 -9.82 -7.39
CA ALA A 223 -14.66 -10.80 -6.73
C ALA A 223 -14.50 -12.09 -7.53
N LYS A 224 -15.57 -12.53 -8.23
CA LYS A 224 -15.50 -13.65 -9.17
C LYS A 224 -14.57 -13.32 -10.34
N LEU A 225 -14.74 -12.16 -10.97
CA LEU A 225 -13.87 -11.69 -12.05
C LEU A 225 -12.40 -11.56 -11.60
N ASN A 226 -12.16 -11.06 -10.37
CA ASN A 226 -10.82 -11.01 -9.79
C ASN A 226 -10.18 -12.40 -9.73
N ARG A 227 -10.91 -13.44 -9.29
CA ARG A 227 -10.40 -14.81 -9.28
C ARG A 227 -10.15 -15.35 -10.69
N GLU A 228 -11.06 -15.09 -11.63
CA GLU A 228 -10.93 -15.52 -13.03
C GLU A 228 -9.73 -14.87 -13.72
N LEU A 229 -9.47 -13.59 -13.46
CA LEU A 229 -8.26 -12.88 -13.89
C LEU A 229 -7.00 -13.53 -13.30
N GLY A 230 -7.03 -13.91 -12.01
CA GLY A 230 -5.92 -14.61 -11.36
C GLY A 230 -5.56 -15.93 -12.04
N ILE A 231 -6.54 -16.67 -12.54
CA ILE A 231 -6.32 -17.94 -13.27
C ILE A 231 -5.59 -17.71 -14.60
N THR A 232 -5.71 -16.53 -15.22
CA THR A 232 -5.01 -16.23 -16.48
C THR A 232 -3.55 -15.85 -16.27
N VAL A 233 -3.07 -15.67 -15.03
CA VAL A 233 -1.70 -15.26 -14.73
C VAL A 233 -0.73 -16.41 -15.02
N VAL A 234 0.30 -16.12 -15.78
CA VAL A 234 1.44 -17.01 -15.99
C VAL A 234 2.67 -16.40 -15.32
N ALA A 235 2.95 -16.84 -14.10
CA ALA A 235 4.09 -16.35 -13.33
C ALA A 235 5.42 -16.73 -14.02
N TYR A 236 6.26 -15.71 -14.29
CA TYR A 236 7.57 -15.91 -14.91
C TYR A 236 8.67 -15.07 -14.24
N GLY A 237 9.92 -15.35 -14.57
CA GLY A 237 11.10 -14.79 -13.93
C GLY A 237 11.89 -15.87 -13.17
N ASP A 238 12.81 -15.49 -12.29
CA ASP A 238 13.50 -16.45 -11.42
C ASP A 238 12.52 -17.16 -10.45
N SER A 239 12.99 -18.17 -9.73
CA SER A 239 12.17 -18.98 -8.83
C SER A 239 11.52 -18.15 -7.74
N ASP A 240 12.24 -17.14 -7.20
CA ASP A 240 11.74 -16.30 -6.13
C ASP A 240 10.67 -15.35 -6.65
N LYS A 241 10.88 -14.76 -7.83
CA LYS A 241 9.86 -13.92 -8.48
C LYS A 241 8.58 -14.70 -8.75
N ARG A 242 8.69 -15.90 -9.33
CA ARG A 242 7.52 -16.75 -9.56
C ARG A 242 6.78 -17.11 -8.26
N ARG A 243 7.52 -17.39 -7.19
CA ARG A 243 6.93 -17.66 -5.87
C ARG A 243 6.17 -16.45 -5.32
N VAL A 244 6.76 -15.26 -5.42
CA VAL A 244 6.13 -14.00 -4.98
C VAL A 244 4.84 -13.73 -5.77
N VAL A 245 4.87 -13.86 -7.10
CA VAL A 245 3.69 -13.65 -7.96
C VAL A 245 2.56 -14.62 -7.57
N ARG A 246 2.86 -15.91 -7.40
CA ARG A 246 1.86 -16.91 -6.98
C ARG A 246 1.28 -16.58 -5.60
N GLY A 247 2.11 -16.12 -4.66
CA GLY A 247 1.65 -15.69 -3.33
C GLY A 247 0.68 -14.51 -3.41
N LYS A 248 0.95 -13.52 -4.25
CA LYS A 248 0.05 -12.38 -4.47
C LYS A 248 -1.29 -12.81 -5.05
N ILE A 249 -1.28 -13.68 -6.05
CA ILE A 249 -2.51 -14.21 -6.67
C ILE A 249 -3.34 -14.96 -5.63
N ALA A 250 -2.71 -15.81 -4.83
CA ALA A 250 -3.41 -16.57 -3.78
C ALA A 250 -4.07 -15.64 -2.76
N LEU A 251 -3.33 -14.66 -2.24
CA LEU A 251 -3.88 -13.66 -1.31
C LEU A 251 -4.98 -12.80 -1.94
N ALA A 252 -4.83 -12.43 -3.21
CA ALA A 252 -5.87 -11.68 -3.93
C ALA A 252 -7.15 -12.50 -4.13
N ALA A 253 -7.02 -13.82 -4.33
CA ALA A 253 -8.16 -14.72 -4.46
C ALA A 253 -8.91 -14.95 -3.14
N GLU A 254 -8.21 -14.86 -2.00
CA GLU A 254 -8.77 -14.97 -0.64
C GLU A 254 -9.35 -13.64 -0.12
N ALA A 255 -9.12 -12.53 -0.81
CA ALA A 255 -9.64 -11.23 -0.41
C ALA A 255 -11.17 -11.24 -0.35
N LYS A 256 -11.74 -10.57 0.66
CA LYS A 256 -13.20 -10.36 0.73
C LYS A 256 -13.67 -9.57 -0.50
N GLU A 257 -14.94 -9.74 -0.84
CA GLU A 257 -15.53 -9.18 -2.06
C GLU A 257 -15.24 -7.68 -2.26
N GLU A 258 -15.42 -6.88 -1.23
CA GLU A 258 -15.11 -5.45 -1.27
C GLU A 258 -13.62 -5.18 -1.48
N GLY A 259 -12.75 -5.93 -0.81
CA GLY A 259 -11.29 -5.81 -0.97
C GLY A 259 -10.83 -6.20 -2.38
N ALA A 260 -11.49 -7.17 -3.01
CA ALA A 260 -11.21 -7.55 -4.39
C ALA A 260 -11.55 -6.42 -5.38
N ALA A 261 -12.70 -5.75 -5.18
CA ALA A 261 -13.12 -4.60 -5.98
C ALA A 261 -12.13 -3.41 -5.82
N ASP A 262 -11.79 -3.09 -4.57
CA ASP A 262 -10.82 -2.03 -4.26
C ASP A 262 -9.44 -2.32 -4.89
N ARG A 263 -8.97 -3.58 -4.84
CA ARG A 263 -7.70 -3.99 -5.46
C ARG A 263 -7.70 -3.77 -6.97
N LEU A 264 -8.74 -4.23 -7.66
CA LEU A 264 -8.85 -4.04 -9.12
C LEU A 264 -8.89 -2.55 -9.50
N SER A 265 -9.53 -1.72 -8.68
CA SER A 265 -9.54 -0.27 -8.86
C SER A 265 -8.14 0.32 -8.72
N VAL A 266 -7.34 -0.06 -7.69
CA VAL A 266 -5.94 0.36 -7.54
C VAL A 266 -5.12 0.01 -8.78
N LEU A 267 -5.23 -1.24 -9.26
CA LEU A 267 -4.51 -1.70 -10.45
C LEU A 267 -4.91 -0.90 -11.70
N SER A 268 -6.19 -0.57 -11.84
CA SER A 268 -6.71 0.27 -12.93
C SER A 268 -6.11 1.68 -12.88
N PHE A 269 -6.11 2.35 -11.73
CA PHE A 269 -5.50 3.69 -11.58
C PHE A 269 -4.02 3.67 -11.92
N LYS A 270 -3.26 2.69 -11.40
CA LYS A 270 -1.82 2.56 -11.67
C LYS A 270 -1.57 2.31 -13.16
N SER A 271 -2.35 1.45 -13.78
CA SER A 271 -2.23 1.12 -15.19
C SER A 271 -2.56 2.33 -16.08
N LYS A 272 -3.65 3.04 -15.80
CA LYS A 272 -4.01 4.29 -16.49
C LYS A 272 -2.88 5.32 -16.37
N ALA A 273 -2.32 5.46 -15.19
CA ALA A 273 -1.21 6.37 -14.95
C ALA A 273 0.04 6.02 -15.75
N VAL A 274 0.32 4.73 -16.00
CA VAL A 274 1.42 4.28 -16.88
C VAL A 274 1.11 4.57 -18.35
N ALA A 275 -0.11 4.30 -18.81
CA ALA A 275 -0.55 4.57 -20.18
C ALA A 275 -0.41 6.04 -20.56
N GLU A 276 -0.82 6.96 -19.68
CA GLU A 276 -0.69 8.41 -19.87
C GLU A 276 0.77 8.86 -20.09
N VAL A 277 1.71 8.23 -19.40
CA VAL A 277 3.15 8.53 -19.57
C VAL A 277 3.70 7.92 -20.86
N SER A 278 3.28 6.69 -21.20
CA SER A 278 3.80 5.93 -22.33
C SER A 278 3.21 6.38 -23.67
N GLY A 279 2.10 7.13 -23.67
CA GLY A 279 1.42 7.59 -24.88
C GLY A 279 0.67 6.47 -25.62
N VAL A 280 0.43 5.34 -24.97
CA VAL A 280 -0.38 4.23 -25.49
C VAL A 280 -1.85 4.62 -25.39
N GLY A 281 -2.62 4.44 -26.48
CA GLY A 281 -4.04 4.76 -26.50
C GLY A 281 -4.82 3.91 -25.48
N ALA A 282 -5.80 4.53 -24.83
CA ALA A 282 -6.63 3.87 -23.81
C ALA A 282 -7.36 2.59 -24.32
N ALA A 283 -7.56 2.46 -25.63
CA ALA A 283 -8.21 1.31 -26.26
C ALA A 283 -7.31 0.06 -26.34
N ASP A 284 -5.97 0.24 -26.34
CA ASP A 284 -5.00 -0.86 -26.49
C ASP A 284 -4.35 -1.25 -25.17
N PHE A 285 -4.79 -0.61 -24.08
CA PHE A 285 -4.17 -0.77 -22.78
C PHE A 285 -4.91 -1.81 -21.93
N THR A 286 -4.23 -2.90 -21.61
CA THR A 286 -4.69 -3.88 -20.62
C THR A 286 -4.18 -3.50 -19.24
N SER A 287 -5.07 -3.49 -18.24
CA SER A 287 -4.66 -3.25 -16.85
C SER A 287 -3.82 -4.40 -16.33
N ALA A 288 -2.64 -4.10 -15.79
CA ALA A 288 -1.82 -5.12 -15.14
C ALA A 288 -2.56 -5.76 -13.98
N TYR A 289 -2.63 -7.09 -13.96
CA TYR A 289 -3.32 -7.82 -12.89
C TYR A 289 -2.41 -8.08 -11.68
N VAL A 290 -1.10 -8.15 -11.87
CA VAL A 290 -0.11 -8.32 -10.81
C VAL A 290 0.69 -7.04 -10.63
N ASP A 291 0.58 -6.42 -9.47
CA ASP A 291 1.40 -5.25 -9.17
C ASP A 291 2.88 -5.65 -9.01
N GLY A 292 3.79 -4.83 -9.51
CA GLY A 292 5.23 -5.12 -9.50
C GLY A 292 5.69 -6.13 -10.58
N GLY A 293 4.82 -6.55 -11.51
CA GLY A 293 5.17 -7.37 -12.68
C GLY A 293 5.47 -8.84 -12.38
N GLY A 294 5.93 -9.57 -13.41
CA GLY A 294 6.20 -11.01 -13.33
C GLY A 294 5.04 -11.87 -13.81
N ASP A 295 4.10 -11.29 -14.55
CA ASP A 295 3.02 -11.94 -15.26
C ASP A 295 3.30 -11.91 -16.77
N LEU A 296 3.64 -13.08 -17.34
CA LEU A 296 4.00 -13.20 -18.75
C LEU A 296 2.84 -12.82 -19.68
N VAL A 297 1.60 -13.11 -19.28
CA VAL A 297 0.41 -12.78 -20.10
C VAL A 297 0.27 -11.26 -20.24
N ASP A 298 0.53 -10.53 -19.18
CA ASP A 298 0.46 -9.08 -19.16
C ASP A 298 1.59 -8.43 -19.95
N ASP A 299 2.80 -8.98 -19.81
CA ASP A 299 3.98 -8.48 -20.52
C ASP A 299 3.89 -8.74 -22.03
N LEU A 300 3.33 -9.90 -22.45
CA LEU A 300 3.02 -10.19 -23.85
C LEU A 300 1.92 -9.30 -24.41
N ALA A 301 0.82 -9.14 -23.67
CA ALA A 301 -0.33 -8.34 -24.09
C ALA A 301 0.02 -6.86 -24.29
N SER A 302 0.97 -6.35 -23.50
CA SER A 302 1.46 -4.96 -23.57
C SER A 302 2.68 -4.77 -24.46
N GLY A 303 3.19 -5.84 -25.09
CA GLY A 303 4.37 -5.78 -25.93
C GLY A 303 5.69 -5.48 -25.19
N ARG A 304 5.71 -5.64 -23.87
CA ARG A 304 6.95 -5.47 -23.07
C ARG A 304 7.94 -6.61 -23.25
N VAL A 305 7.45 -7.79 -23.60
CA VAL A 305 8.23 -9.00 -23.83
C VAL A 305 7.78 -9.64 -25.14
N ASP A 306 8.74 -10.12 -25.93
CA ASP A 306 8.46 -10.99 -27.07
C ASP A 306 8.51 -12.45 -26.61
N PHE A 307 7.55 -13.26 -27.07
CA PHE A 307 7.48 -14.68 -26.72
C PHE A 307 8.77 -15.42 -27.07
N ASP A 308 9.39 -15.12 -28.21
CA ASP A 308 10.58 -15.78 -28.70
C ASP A 308 11.85 -15.41 -27.91
N GLU A 309 11.81 -14.33 -27.13
CA GLU A 309 12.92 -13.86 -26.28
C GLU A 309 12.86 -14.41 -24.84
N VAL A 310 11.76 -15.12 -24.47
CA VAL A 310 11.61 -15.63 -23.10
C VAL A 310 12.47 -16.88 -22.89
N GLU A 311 13.44 -16.78 -22.00
CA GLU A 311 14.30 -17.90 -21.60
C GLU A 311 13.49 -19.02 -20.92
N ASN A 312 13.75 -20.28 -21.26
CA ASN A 312 13.03 -21.44 -20.70
C ASN A 312 13.09 -21.50 -19.16
N GLU A 313 14.23 -21.11 -18.57
CA GLU A 313 14.46 -21.13 -17.12
C GLU A 313 13.55 -20.16 -16.37
N LYS A 314 13.10 -19.12 -17.02
CA LYS A 314 12.19 -18.10 -16.47
C LYS A 314 10.73 -18.54 -16.52
N LEU A 315 10.39 -19.55 -17.32
CA LEU A 315 9.03 -20.06 -17.41
C LEU A 315 8.67 -20.94 -16.21
N SER A 316 7.37 -21.03 -15.90
CA SER A 316 6.87 -22.01 -14.94
C SER A 316 7.09 -23.44 -15.41
N GLU A 317 7.15 -24.39 -14.49
CA GLU A 317 7.39 -25.81 -14.83
C GLU A 317 6.36 -26.36 -15.80
N GLU A 318 5.09 -25.96 -15.63
CA GLU A 318 3.97 -26.38 -16.49
C GLU A 318 4.16 -25.91 -17.93
N VAL A 319 4.52 -24.62 -18.10
CA VAL A 319 4.75 -24.04 -19.43
C VAL A 319 6.01 -24.60 -20.07
N ARG A 320 7.06 -24.88 -19.28
CA ARG A 320 8.32 -25.47 -19.79
C ARG A 320 8.12 -26.87 -20.39
N LYS A 321 7.18 -27.65 -19.89
CA LYS A 321 6.89 -29.01 -20.39
C LYS A 321 6.19 -29.02 -21.74
N MET A 322 5.61 -27.91 -22.18
CA MET A 322 4.96 -27.79 -23.48
C MET A 322 5.98 -27.60 -24.60
N SER A 323 5.67 -28.05 -25.80
CA SER A 323 6.40 -27.68 -27.02
C SER A 323 6.31 -26.17 -27.28
N LYS A 324 7.12 -25.63 -28.17
CA LYS A 324 7.13 -24.18 -28.48
C LYS A 324 5.76 -23.73 -29.04
N GLU A 325 5.18 -24.55 -29.91
CA GLU A 325 3.88 -24.32 -30.54
C GLU A 325 2.75 -24.37 -29.51
N GLU A 326 2.75 -25.35 -28.62
CA GLU A 326 1.77 -25.46 -27.54
C GLU A 326 1.85 -24.28 -26.57
N ARG A 327 3.07 -23.84 -26.20
CA ARG A 327 3.27 -22.66 -25.34
C ARG A 327 2.68 -21.41 -25.97
N LYS A 328 2.98 -21.20 -27.25
CA LYS A 328 2.49 -20.01 -27.97
C LYS A 328 0.98 -20.01 -27.99
N LYS A 329 0.36 -21.10 -28.38
CA LYS A 329 -1.11 -21.25 -28.38
C LYS A 329 -1.69 -21.03 -27.00
N TYR A 330 -1.12 -21.66 -25.97
CA TYR A 330 -1.60 -21.49 -24.58
C TYR A 330 -1.52 -20.04 -24.12
N LEU A 331 -0.41 -19.33 -24.38
CA LEU A 331 -0.26 -17.94 -23.97
C LEU A 331 -1.18 -17.00 -24.75
N GLU A 332 -1.38 -17.23 -26.06
CA GLU A 332 -2.35 -16.49 -26.86
C GLU A 332 -3.80 -16.67 -26.34
N GLU A 333 -4.17 -17.89 -25.93
CA GLU A 333 -5.46 -18.16 -25.30
C GLU A 333 -5.62 -17.44 -23.96
N GLN A 334 -4.57 -17.41 -23.11
CA GLN A 334 -4.60 -16.66 -21.84
C GLN A 334 -4.72 -15.14 -22.09
N VAL A 335 -4.01 -14.59 -23.06
CA VAL A 335 -4.10 -13.16 -23.45
C VAL A 335 -5.52 -12.83 -23.92
N ALA A 336 -6.11 -13.67 -24.80
CA ALA A 336 -7.46 -13.46 -25.31
C ALA A 336 -8.50 -13.51 -24.17
N LYS A 337 -8.40 -14.53 -23.29
CA LYS A 337 -9.28 -14.68 -22.13
C LYS A 337 -9.18 -13.47 -21.18
N ARG A 338 -7.96 -12.99 -20.91
CA ARG A 338 -7.76 -11.80 -20.07
C ARG A 338 -8.40 -10.57 -20.65
N LYS A 339 -8.22 -10.31 -21.96
CA LYS A 339 -8.84 -9.19 -22.66
C LYS A 339 -10.38 -9.26 -22.62
N GLU A 340 -10.95 -10.44 -22.63
CA GLU A 340 -12.39 -10.62 -22.48
C GLU A 340 -12.87 -10.27 -21.07
N LEU A 341 -12.16 -10.75 -20.03
CA LEU A 341 -12.50 -10.49 -18.63
C LEU A 341 -12.31 -9.02 -18.21
N GLN A 342 -11.52 -8.26 -18.95
CA GLN A 342 -11.24 -6.83 -18.68
C GLN A 342 -12.18 -5.87 -19.44
N LYS A 343 -13.10 -6.37 -20.24
CA LYS A 343 -14.15 -5.57 -20.92
C LYS A 343 -15.31 -5.27 -19.98
#